data_a936a23cb92936ca1247c6776d155a6b
#
_entry.id   a936a23cb92936ca1247c6776d155a6b
#
_cell.length_a   1.000
_cell.length_b   1.000
_cell.length_c   1.000
_cell.angle_alpha   90.00
_cell.angle_beta   90.00
_cell.angle_gamma   90.00
#
_symmetry.space_group_name_H-M   'P 1'
#
loop_
_entity.id
_entity.type
_entity.pdbx_description
1 polymer ?
#
loop_
_entity_poly.entity_id
_entity_poly.type
_entity_poly.pdbx_seq_one_letter_code
_entity_poly.pdbx_strand_id
1 'polypeptide(L)'
;MVVTMLRSGGRLALIAVVLSSLACATTGQVPDRSTLDAAIRNRAVSGIRVEGAEPLPPGASIEDGLTSQEAVSIALWNSPSFQATLTDLGIARADLVEAGLLRNPIFSLLFPVGPKQLEWTLQFPFEALWQRPRRVAAAQSNAQAVGHRLVWDALTLVAQARTAHADAVIADRRLQLTMENADLVQRLAGITEARLRAGDISELEARAARSDAARVQVVRRAVEHDRNLARLTLAALLGLDTLADQLQPVAGDLVDPSSCGGEAARLEEALASRPDVRAAEIGIEAAAQRARWEHSRVATLIGILDANGSGVEGFELGPGVNVDLPIFFRNQGAISRAEVDIERASRQYAAVRNQVVADVRSAGVRVQQAQQAIAAWRDDIVPSLEIEQRQAESAYQAGEVPLFSLLDVSRRLVDGRLQLLNAEADFQRATIALERSIGRACAGR
;
A
#
# COMPACT_ATOMS: atom_id res chain seq x y z
N MET A 1 -34.37 60.97 -24.57
CA MET A 1 -33.98 59.65 -25.07
C MET A 1 -32.65 59.14 -24.44
N VAL A 2 -32.14 59.73 -23.38
CA VAL A 2 -30.86 59.34 -22.75
C VAL A 2 -31.04 58.70 -21.33
N VAL A 3 -32.21 58.76 -20.71
CA VAL A 3 -32.44 58.28 -19.35
C VAL A 3 -32.88 56.79 -19.27
N THR A 4 -33.24 56.19 -20.43
CA THR A 4 -33.70 54.78 -20.49
C THR A 4 -32.56 53.77 -20.68
N MET A 5 -31.35 54.17 -21.11
CA MET A 5 -30.21 53.28 -21.33
C MET A 5 -29.40 52.96 -20.06
N LEU A 6 -29.48 53.76 -19.00
CA LEU A 6 -28.73 53.53 -17.77
C LEU A 6 -29.35 52.49 -16.81
N ARG A 7 -30.62 52.11 -17.00
CA ARG A 7 -31.31 51.08 -16.19
C ARG A 7 -31.10 49.63 -16.66
N SER A 8 -30.73 49.43 -17.93
CA SER A 8 -30.47 48.08 -18.49
C SER A 8 -29.05 47.58 -18.21
N GLY A 9 -28.05 48.47 -18.14
CA GLY A 9 -26.66 48.10 -17.82
C GLY A 9 -26.46 47.58 -16.41
N GLY A 10 -27.18 48.13 -15.42
CA GLY A 10 -27.09 47.68 -14.03
C GLY A 10 -27.69 46.28 -13.79
N ARG A 11 -28.69 45.89 -14.57
CA ARG A 11 -29.31 44.53 -14.46
C ARG A 11 -28.44 43.45 -15.14
N LEU A 12 -27.74 43.76 -16.21
CA LEU A 12 -26.79 42.88 -16.87
C LEU A 12 -25.51 42.69 -16.03
N ALA A 13 -25.03 43.76 -15.40
CA ALA A 13 -23.90 43.68 -14.47
C ALA A 13 -24.21 42.87 -13.20
N LEU A 14 -25.44 42.98 -12.66
CA LEU A 14 -25.89 42.19 -11.50
C LEU A 14 -26.01 40.70 -11.84
N ILE A 15 -26.49 40.35 -13.04
CA ILE A 15 -26.57 38.98 -13.54
C ILE A 15 -25.17 38.41 -13.77
N ALA A 16 -24.22 39.17 -14.29
CA ALA A 16 -22.83 38.76 -14.47
C ALA A 16 -22.10 38.52 -13.10
N VAL A 17 -22.34 39.36 -12.10
CA VAL A 17 -21.79 39.21 -10.75
C VAL A 17 -22.42 38.01 -10.01
N VAL A 18 -23.70 37.73 -10.19
CA VAL A 18 -24.34 36.52 -9.63
C VAL A 18 -23.86 35.24 -10.32
N LEU A 19 -23.63 35.27 -11.64
CA LEU A 19 -23.04 34.14 -12.36
C LEU A 19 -21.59 33.89 -12.00
N SER A 20 -20.79 34.91 -11.73
CA SER A 20 -19.39 34.77 -11.30
C SER A 20 -19.27 34.27 -9.85
N SER A 21 -20.19 34.60 -8.96
CA SER A 21 -20.21 34.09 -7.59
C SER A 21 -20.67 32.62 -7.47
N LEU A 22 -21.43 32.12 -8.46
CA LEU A 22 -21.81 30.70 -8.55
C LEU A 22 -20.67 29.80 -9.09
N ALA A 23 -19.64 30.38 -9.69
CA ALA A 23 -18.47 29.66 -10.21
C ALA A 23 -17.40 29.34 -9.14
N CYS A 24 -17.41 30.01 -7.99
CA CYS A 24 -16.60 29.62 -6.83
C CYS A 24 -17.18 28.35 -6.19
N ALA A 25 -16.81 27.21 -6.76
CA ALA A 25 -17.06 25.93 -6.13
C ALA A 25 -16.37 25.91 -4.78
N THR A 26 -17.13 25.79 -3.70
CA THR A 26 -16.62 25.30 -2.43
C THR A 26 -16.04 23.92 -2.70
N THR A 27 -14.72 23.86 -2.91
CA THR A 27 -13.98 22.61 -2.88
C THR A 27 -14.07 22.11 -1.44
N GLY A 28 -14.97 21.17 -1.18
CA GLY A 28 -14.97 20.41 0.04
C GLY A 28 -13.54 19.89 0.27
N GLN A 29 -13.15 19.68 1.52
CA GLN A 29 -11.81 19.20 1.87
C GLN A 29 -11.58 17.84 1.18
N VAL A 30 -10.89 17.89 0.06
CA VAL A 30 -10.42 16.69 -0.64
C VAL A 30 -9.04 16.39 -0.08
N PRO A 31 -8.75 15.13 0.26
CA PRO A 31 -7.42 14.74 0.69
C PRO A 31 -6.39 15.23 -0.36
N ASP A 32 -5.36 15.91 0.10
CA ASP A 32 -4.22 16.28 -0.72
C ASP A 32 -2.97 15.47 -0.30
N ARG A 33 -1.89 15.61 -1.03
CA ARG A 33 -0.66 14.90 -0.68
C ARG A 33 -0.19 15.24 0.73
N SER A 34 -0.40 16.45 1.21
CA SER A 34 0.01 16.88 2.55
C SER A 34 -0.86 16.26 3.64
N THR A 35 -2.18 16.19 3.44
CA THR A 35 -3.09 15.51 4.37
C THR A 35 -2.88 13.99 4.37
N LEU A 36 -2.57 13.41 3.21
CA LEU A 36 -2.21 12.00 3.09
C LEU A 36 -0.88 11.71 3.82
N ASP A 37 0.13 12.55 3.61
CA ASP A 37 1.42 12.47 4.31
C ASP A 37 1.24 12.53 5.84
N ALA A 38 0.47 13.49 6.33
CA ALA A 38 0.17 13.60 7.76
C ALA A 38 -0.53 12.35 8.31
N ALA A 39 -1.51 11.80 7.57
CA ALA A 39 -2.23 10.59 7.97
C ALA A 39 -1.32 9.34 8.00
N ILE A 40 -0.35 9.25 7.10
CA ILE A 40 0.65 8.17 7.05
C ILE A 40 1.67 8.36 8.18
N ARG A 41 2.23 9.56 8.38
CA ARG A 41 3.19 9.85 9.47
C ARG A 41 2.64 9.51 10.85
N ASN A 42 1.38 9.81 11.10
CA ASN A 42 0.72 9.49 12.37
C ASN A 42 0.65 7.99 12.67
N ARG A 43 0.79 7.13 11.67
CA ARG A 43 0.68 5.67 11.81
C ARG A 43 1.99 4.93 11.59
N ALA A 44 2.85 5.43 10.70
CA ALA A 44 4.07 4.77 10.23
C ALA A 44 5.36 5.49 10.63
N VAL A 45 5.27 6.66 11.30
CA VAL A 45 6.41 7.52 11.71
C VAL A 45 7.21 8.09 10.52
N SER A 46 6.94 7.64 9.30
CA SER A 46 7.62 8.07 8.06
C SER A 46 6.61 8.63 7.07
N GLY A 47 7.02 9.63 6.27
CA GLY A 47 6.16 10.31 5.30
C GLY A 47 6.42 9.91 3.86
N ILE A 48 5.54 10.38 2.98
CA ILE A 48 5.64 10.21 1.54
C ILE A 48 6.34 11.40 0.89
N ARG A 49 6.78 11.23 -0.35
CA ARG A 49 7.32 12.31 -1.17
C ARG A 49 6.21 13.30 -1.54
N VAL A 50 6.29 14.52 -1.02
CA VAL A 50 5.35 15.59 -1.34
C VAL A 50 5.82 16.40 -2.54
N GLU A 51 7.11 16.81 -2.55
CA GLU A 51 7.76 17.56 -3.64
C GLU A 51 9.26 17.24 -3.68
N GLY A 52 9.90 17.47 -4.85
CA GLY A 52 11.35 17.36 -5.01
C GLY A 52 11.80 16.14 -5.84
N ALA A 53 13.05 16.18 -6.30
CA ALA A 53 13.65 15.16 -7.17
C ALA A 53 14.77 14.36 -6.49
N GLU A 54 14.98 14.51 -5.18
CA GLU A 54 16.05 13.80 -4.48
C GLU A 54 15.76 12.30 -4.42
N PRO A 55 16.76 11.44 -4.69
CA PRO A 55 16.59 9.99 -4.74
C PRO A 55 16.35 9.37 -3.36
N LEU A 56 16.74 10.02 -2.28
CA LEU A 56 16.56 9.55 -0.91
C LEU A 56 15.77 10.58 -0.07
N PRO A 57 14.97 10.14 0.90
CA PRO A 57 14.32 11.04 1.82
C PRO A 57 15.34 11.77 2.71
N PRO A 58 15.05 13.00 3.19
CA PRO A 58 15.94 13.73 4.04
C PRO A 58 16.35 12.94 5.30
N GLY A 59 17.64 12.80 5.52
CA GLY A 59 18.20 12.11 6.69
C GLY A 59 18.33 10.58 6.55
N ALA A 60 17.99 10.00 5.42
CA ALA A 60 18.26 8.59 5.15
C ALA A 60 19.62 8.43 4.48
N SER A 61 20.42 7.47 4.96
CA SER A 61 21.70 7.05 4.39
C SER A 61 21.66 5.55 4.12
N ILE A 62 22.45 5.11 3.15
CA ILE A 62 22.68 3.68 2.88
C ILE A 62 24.13 3.29 3.17
N GLU A 63 25.00 4.26 3.49
CA GLU A 63 26.45 4.04 3.62
C GLU A 63 26.84 3.49 5.00
N ASP A 64 26.11 3.84 6.04
CA ASP A 64 26.33 3.41 7.43
C ASP A 64 25.53 2.18 7.84
N GLY A 65 24.83 1.60 6.87
CA GLY A 65 23.96 0.46 7.04
C GLY A 65 22.48 0.87 7.02
N LEU A 66 21.65 -0.01 6.46
CA LEU A 66 20.21 0.24 6.28
C LEU A 66 19.43 -0.27 7.48
N THR A 67 18.84 0.62 8.26
CA THR A 67 17.91 0.28 9.33
C THR A 67 16.51 0.00 8.80
N SER A 68 15.68 -0.70 9.58
CA SER A 68 14.28 -0.96 9.25
C SER A 68 13.47 0.34 9.03
N GLN A 69 13.76 1.39 9.82
CA GLN A 69 13.11 2.69 9.71
C GLN A 69 13.47 3.42 8.41
N GLU A 70 14.75 3.40 8.03
CA GLU A 70 15.22 3.98 6.76
C GLU A 70 14.67 3.22 5.57
N ALA A 71 14.63 1.88 5.63
CA ALA A 71 13.99 1.07 4.59
C ALA A 71 12.52 1.46 4.37
N VAL A 72 11.76 1.68 5.45
CA VAL A 72 10.37 2.18 5.38
C VAL A 72 10.32 3.56 4.75
N SER A 73 11.18 4.48 5.20
CA SER A 73 11.21 5.85 4.69
C SER A 73 11.54 5.91 3.20
N ILE A 74 12.54 5.13 2.76
CA ILE A 74 12.92 5.02 1.36
C ILE A 74 11.83 4.35 0.52
N ALA A 75 11.18 3.29 1.03
CA ALA A 75 10.07 2.62 0.34
C ALA A 75 8.91 3.59 0.07
N LEU A 76 8.45 4.32 1.08
CA LEU A 76 7.38 5.32 0.93
C LEU A 76 7.75 6.46 -0.02
N TRP A 77 9.06 6.78 -0.10
CA TRP A 77 9.58 7.85 -0.94
C TRP A 77 9.75 7.44 -2.40
N ASN A 78 10.31 6.27 -2.66
CA ASN A 78 10.79 5.87 -3.99
C ASN A 78 10.04 4.70 -4.63
N SER A 79 9.31 3.85 -3.86
CA SER A 79 8.69 2.65 -4.43
C SER A 79 7.89 2.96 -5.70
N PRO A 80 8.28 2.41 -6.87
CA PRO A 80 7.64 2.76 -8.15
C PRO A 80 6.16 2.37 -8.17
N SER A 81 5.81 1.22 -7.58
CA SER A 81 4.43 0.75 -7.49
C SER A 81 3.56 1.67 -6.63
N PHE A 82 4.09 2.15 -5.51
CA PHE A 82 3.36 3.06 -4.64
C PHE A 82 3.23 4.46 -5.26
N GLN A 83 4.27 4.96 -5.94
CA GLN A 83 4.18 6.23 -6.68
C GLN A 83 3.12 6.16 -7.78
N ALA A 84 2.99 5.02 -8.47
CA ALA A 84 1.90 4.80 -9.42
C ALA A 84 0.53 4.85 -8.72
N THR A 85 0.36 4.17 -7.59
CA THR A 85 -0.90 4.17 -6.82
C THR A 85 -1.25 5.58 -6.30
N LEU A 86 -0.27 6.41 -5.93
CA LEU A 86 -0.50 7.80 -5.52
C LEU A 86 -1.12 8.67 -6.62
N THR A 87 -1.01 8.29 -7.90
CA THR A 87 -1.67 9.01 -8.99
C THR A 87 -3.19 8.91 -8.95
N ASP A 88 -3.75 7.88 -8.29
CA ASP A 88 -5.20 7.72 -8.11
C ASP A 88 -5.81 8.90 -7.35
N LEU A 89 -5.05 9.52 -6.43
CA LEU A 89 -5.47 10.75 -5.77
C LEU A 89 -5.63 11.91 -6.77
N GLY A 90 -4.71 12.01 -7.73
CA GLY A 90 -4.78 13.00 -8.82
C GLY A 90 -6.01 12.78 -9.69
N ILE A 91 -6.29 11.54 -10.06
CA ILE A 91 -7.48 11.15 -10.83
C ILE A 91 -8.76 11.52 -10.06
N ALA A 92 -8.87 11.13 -8.81
CA ALA A 92 -10.05 11.44 -7.98
C ALA A 92 -10.28 12.95 -7.81
N ARG A 93 -9.20 13.74 -7.76
CA ARG A 93 -9.27 15.21 -7.77
C ARG A 93 -9.74 15.77 -9.10
N ALA A 94 -9.23 15.25 -10.21
CA ALA A 94 -9.68 15.66 -11.54
C ALA A 94 -11.18 15.36 -11.74
N ASP A 95 -11.64 14.17 -11.30
CA ASP A 95 -13.06 13.79 -11.31
C ASP A 95 -13.92 14.77 -10.49
N LEU A 96 -13.40 15.21 -9.33
CA LEU A 96 -14.11 16.19 -8.51
C LEU A 96 -14.17 17.56 -9.16
N VAL A 97 -13.08 18.02 -9.80
CA VAL A 97 -13.06 19.26 -10.57
C VAL A 97 -14.09 19.17 -11.71
N GLU A 98 -14.08 18.08 -12.48
CA GLU A 98 -15.05 17.83 -13.54
C GLU A 98 -16.49 17.82 -12.99
N ALA A 99 -16.71 17.14 -11.86
CA ALA A 99 -18.02 17.11 -11.21
C ALA A 99 -18.51 18.51 -10.80
N GLY A 100 -17.59 19.43 -10.48
CA GLY A 100 -17.86 20.82 -10.13
C GLY A 100 -18.15 21.75 -11.30
N LEU A 101 -17.76 21.39 -12.52
CA LEU A 101 -17.94 22.24 -13.69
C LEU A 101 -19.41 22.26 -14.15
N LEU A 102 -19.86 23.42 -14.59
CA LEU A 102 -21.10 23.55 -15.34
C LEU A 102 -20.83 23.15 -16.81
N ARG A 103 -21.82 22.54 -17.43
CA ARG A 103 -21.77 22.32 -18.88
C ARG A 103 -21.81 23.66 -19.61
N ASN A 104 -20.98 23.79 -20.63
CA ASN A 104 -20.96 25.02 -21.45
C ASN A 104 -22.30 25.24 -22.15
N PRO A 105 -22.77 26.48 -22.23
CA PRO A 105 -23.89 26.83 -23.11
C PRO A 105 -23.51 26.55 -24.56
N ILE A 106 -24.50 26.14 -25.34
CA ILE A 106 -24.34 25.92 -26.78
C ILE A 106 -24.84 27.15 -27.52
N PHE A 107 -23.98 27.77 -28.32
CA PHE A 107 -24.36 28.85 -29.22
C PHE A 107 -24.37 28.31 -30.66
N SER A 108 -25.52 28.40 -31.29
CA SER A 108 -25.73 28.01 -32.68
C SER A 108 -25.98 29.25 -33.54
N LEU A 109 -25.33 29.35 -34.70
CA LEU A 109 -25.51 30.38 -35.66
C LEU A 109 -25.80 29.75 -37.02
N LEU A 110 -26.98 30.07 -37.57
CA LEU A 110 -27.41 29.57 -38.87
C LEU A 110 -27.34 30.68 -39.90
N PHE A 111 -26.60 30.44 -40.97
CA PHE A 111 -26.53 31.34 -42.14
C PHE A 111 -27.57 30.88 -43.17
N PRO A 112 -28.67 31.56 -43.31
CA PRO A 112 -29.72 31.11 -44.20
C PRO A 112 -29.32 31.31 -45.68
N VAL A 113 -29.74 30.35 -46.49
CA VAL A 113 -29.67 30.45 -47.96
C VAL A 113 -31.06 30.75 -48.46
N GLY A 114 -31.26 31.90 -49.08
CA GLY A 114 -32.58 32.36 -49.59
C GLY A 114 -33.17 33.53 -48.79
N PRO A 115 -34.50 33.70 -48.71
CA PRO A 115 -35.13 34.86 -48.09
C PRO A 115 -35.14 34.86 -46.58
N LYS A 116 -34.64 33.77 -45.92
CA LYS A 116 -34.47 33.68 -44.46
C LYS A 116 -33.31 34.56 -43.99
N GLN A 117 -33.50 35.19 -42.84
CA GLN A 117 -32.46 36.01 -42.22
C GLN A 117 -31.58 35.13 -41.27
N LEU A 118 -30.52 35.76 -40.73
CA LEU A 118 -29.62 35.16 -39.77
C LEU A 118 -30.39 34.70 -38.50
N GLU A 119 -30.25 33.43 -38.13
CA GLU A 119 -30.82 32.88 -36.92
C GLU A 119 -29.69 32.52 -35.93
N TRP A 120 -29.85 32.85 -34.66
CA TRP A 120 -28.96 32.34 -33.61
C TRP A 120 -29.75 31.85 -32.41
N THR A 121 -29.21 30.79 -31.78
CA THR A 121 -29.82 30.19 -30.62
C THR A 121 -28.75 30.01 -29.55
N LEU A 122 -29.07 30.41 -28.30
CA LEU A 122 -28.26 30.14 -27.11
C LEU A 122 -29.02 29.17 -26.24
N GLN A 123 -28.39 28.02 -25.96
CA GLN A 123 -28.96 26.96 -25.11
C GLN A 123 -28.20 26.89 -23.79
N PHE A 124 -28.95 26.88 -22.68
CA PHE A 124 -28.42 26.85 -21.32
C PHE A 124 -28.93 25.62 -20.59
N PRO A 125 -28.04 24.70 -20.13
CA PRO A 125 -28.46 23.47 -19.44
C PRO A 125 -28.83 23.75 -17.98
N PHE A 126 -30.07 24.10 -17.73
CA PHE A 126 -30.57 24.41 -16.38
C PHE A 126 -30.59 23.21 -15.44
N GLU A 127 -30.66 21.98 -15.98
CA GLU A 127 -30.54 20.76 -15.17
C GLU A 127 -29.22 20.70 -14.40
N ALA A 128 -28.19 21.37 -14.85
CA ALA A 128 -26.92 21.44 -14.13
C ALA A 128 -27.06 22.03 -12.72
N LEU A 129 -28.07 22.90 -12.46
CA LEU A 129 -28.27 23.54 -11.18
C LEU A 129 -28.63 22.54 -10.07
N TRP A 130 -29.43 21.51 -10.37
CA TRP A 130 -29.81 20.50 -9.36
C TRP A 130 -28.98 19.20 -9.47
N GLN A 131 -28.38 18.91 -10.64
CA GLN A 131 -27.53 17.74 -10.82
C GLN A 131 -26.12 17.96 -10.28
N ARG A 132 -25.55 19.18 -10.43
CA ARG A 132 -24.20 19.51 -9.99
C ARG A 132 -23.93 19.19 -8.51
N PRO A 133 -24.73 19.65 -7.53
CA PRO A 133 -24.47 19.36 -6.12
C PRO A 133 -24.44 17.85 -5.82
N ARG A 134 -25.30 17.05 -6.48
CA ARG A 134 -25.34 15.58 -6.29
C ARG A 134 -24.10 14.91 -6.94
N ARG A 135 -23.69 15.38 -8.11
CA ARG A 135 -22.49 14.91 -8.79
C ARG A 135 -21.24 15.22 -7.97
N VAL A 136 -21.14 16.44 -7.45
CA VAL A 136 -20.04 16.85 -6.57
C VAL A 136 -20.00 16.01 -5.30
N ALA A 137 -21.14 15.78 -4.65
CA ALA A 137 -21.20 14.94 -3.45
C ALA A 137 -20.71 13.51 -3.72
N ALA A 138 -21.12 12.91 -4.84
CA ALA A 138 -20.67 11.59 -5.24
C ALA A 138 -19.13 11.54 -5.49
N ALA A 139 -18.59 12.52 -6.23
CA ALA A 139 -17.17 12.62 -6.49
C ALA A 139 -16.35 12.89 -5.21
N GLN A 140 -16.86 13.70 -4.29
CA GLN A 140 -16.22 13.99 -3.01
C GLN A 140 -16.13 12.75 -2.12
N SER A 141 -17.23 12.00 -1.96
CA SER A 141 -17.21 10.75 -1.19
C SER A 141 -16.26 9.72 -1.83
N ASN A 142 -16.22 9.64 -3.16
CA ASN A 142 -15.26 8.79 -3.87
C ASN A 142 -13.81 9.19 -3.59
N ALA A 143 -13.48 10.48 -3.67
CA ALA A 143 -12.13 10.97 -3.40
C ALA A 143 -11.69 10.72 -1.94
N GLN A 144 -12.62 10.83 -0.97
CA GLN A 144 -12.35 10.47 0.42
C GLN A 144 -12.07 8.96 0.58
N ALA A 145 -12.85 8.10 -0.07
CA ALA A 145 -12.63 6.66 -0.05
C ALA A 145 -11.25 6.29 -0.65
N VAL A 146 -10.88 6.92 -1.77
CA VAL A 146 -9.54 6.77 -2.38
C VAL A 146 -8.45 7.20 -1.40
N GLY A 147 -8.59 8.35 -0.74
CA GLY A 147 -7.62 8.82 0.25
C GLY A 147 -7.37 7.80 1.38
N HIS A 148 -8.44 7.24 1.96
CA HIS A 148 -8.30 6.20 2.99
C HIS A 148 -7.69 4.90 2.46
N ARG A 149 -8.00 4.51 1.22
CA ARG A 149 -7.38 3.36 0.57
C ARG A 149 -5.87 3.56 0.41
N LEU A 150 -5.45 4.74 -0.03
CA LEU A 150 -4.03 5.08 -0.18
C LEU A 150 -3.27 5.04 1.15
N VAL A 151 -3.90 5.45 2.27
CA VAL A 151 -3.30 5.28 3.60
C VAL A 151 -3.09 3.79 3.92
N TRP A 152 -4.06 2.94 3.59
CA TRP A 152 -3.94 1.49 3.78
C TRP A 152 -2.85 0.87 2.91
N ASP A 153 -2.75 1.29 1.64
CA ASP A 153 -1.72 0.85 0.72
C ASP A 153 -0.32 1.24 1.21
N ALA A 154 -0.18 2.46 1.78
CA ALA A 154 1.06 2.89 2.43
C ALA A 154 1.42 2.00 3.64
N LEU A 155 0.47 1.68 4.52
CA LEU A 155 0.72 0.78 5.66
C LEU A 155 1.07 -0.65 5.20
N THR A 156 0.51 -1.09 4.08
CA THR A 156 0.87 -2.37 3.48
C THR A 156 2.30 -2.34 2.94
N LEU A 157 2.70 -1.27 2.27
CA LEU A 157 4.08 -1.07 1.83
C LEU A 157 5.06 -1.01 3.01
N VAL A 158 4.71 -0.32 4.09
CA VAL A 158 5.49 -0.29 5.35
C VAL A 158 5.74 -1.71 5.88
N ALA A 159 4.69 -2.53 5.95
CA ALA A 159 4.82 -3.91 6.38
C ALA A 159 5.69 -4.75 5.43
N GLN A 160 5.55 -4.55 4.11
CA GLN A 160 6.38 -5.22 3.10
C GLN A 160 7.85 -4.81 3.22
N ALA A 161 8.16 -3.51 3.38
CA ALA A 161 9.51 -3.01 3.52
C ALA A 161 10.18 -3.55 4.79
N ARG A 162 9.48 -3.55 5.92
CA ARG A 162 9.98 -4.13 7.16
C ARG A 162 10.21 -5.64 7.04
N THR A 163 9.31 -6.36 6.39
CA THR A 163 9.46 -7.81 6.19
C THR A 163 10.66 -8.10 5.28
N ALA A 164 10.80 -7.41 4.15
CA ALA A 164 11.92 -7.60 3.24
C ALA A 164 13.26 -7.22 3.89
N HIS A 165 13.28 -6.17 4.72
CA HIS A 165 14.45 -5.80 5.49
C HIS A 165 14.82 -6.90 6.53
N ALA A 166 13.84 -7.39 7.30
CA ALA A 166 14.05 -8.47 8.26
C ALA A 166 14.54 -9.76 7.58
N ASP A 167 13.97 -10.10 6.42
CA ASP A 167 14.39 -11.26 5.62
C ASP A 167 15.83 -11.12 5.13
N ALA A 168 16.25 -9.92 4.73
CA ALA A 168 17.63 -9.66 4.32
C ALA A 168 18.61 -9.78 5.49
N VAL A 169 18.28 -9.25 6.68
CA VAL A 169 19.07 -9.41 7.91
C VAL A 169 19.21 -10.89 8.29
N ILE A 170 18.12 -11.65 8.24
CA ILE A 170 18.12 -13.07 8.54
C ILE A 170 18.94 -13.87 7.53
N ALA A 171 18.87 -13.51 6.25
CA ALA A 171 19.67 -14.15 5.20
C ALA A 171 21.17 -13.93 5.42
N ASP A 172 21.60 -12.73 5.84
CA ASP A 172 23.00 -12.47 6.20
C ASP A 172 23.45 -13.32 7.40
N ARG A 173 22.64 -13.40 8.47
CA ARG A 173 22.94 -14.25 9.64
C ARG A 173 23.00 -15.74 9.29
N ARG A 174 22.08 -16.20 8.42
CA ARG A 174 22.07 -17.58 7.93
C ARG A 174 23.34 -17.90 7.14
N LEU A 175 23.78 -16.99 6.29
CA LEU A 175 25.05 -17.15 5.55
C LEU A 175 26.22 -17.24 6.52
N GLN A 176 26.30 -16.36 7.52
CA GLN A 176 27.36 -16.39 8.53
C GLN A 176 27.44 -17.74 9.25
N LEU A 177 26.31 -18.24 9.79
CA LEU A 177 26.26 -19.55 10.44
C LEU A 177 26.68 -20.69 9.50
N THR A 178 26.26 -20.62 8.24
CA THR A 178 26.61 -21.63 7.24
C THR A 178 28.11 -21.58 6.89
N MET A 179 28.70 -20.39 6.85
CA MET A 179 30.16 -20.22 6.63
C MET A 179 30.96 -20.78 7.81
N GLU A 180 30.58 -20.46 9.05
CA GLU A 180 31.21 -21.01 10.27
C GLU A 180 31.19 -22.54 10.28
N ASN A 181 30.05 -23.13 9.92
CA ASN A 181 29.90 -24.58 9.78
C ASN A 181 30.77 -25.14 8.65
N ALA A 182 30.81 -24.48 7.49
CA ALA A 182 31.63 -24.93 6.37
C ALA A 182 33.12 -24.94 6.71
N ASP A 183 33.58 -23.92 7.42
CA ASP A 183 34.96 -23.83 7.90
C ASP A 183 35.30 -24.90 8.93
N LEU A 184 34.39 -25.19 9.86
CA LEU A 184 34.55 -26.27 10.83
C LEU A 184 34.68 -27.63 10.14
N VAL A 185 33.74 -27.98 9.26
CA VAL A 185 33.72 -29.26 8.55
C VAL A 185 34.92 -29.39 7.62
N GLN A 186 35.38 -28.30 7.01
CA GLN A 186 36.58 -28.30 6.20
C GLN A 186 37.86 -28.56 7.02
N ARG A 187 37.98 -27.96 8.21
CA ARG A 187 39.11 -28.25 9.14
C ARG A 187 39.11 -29.71 9.57
N LEU A 188 37.93 -30.26 9.95
CA LEU A 188 37.79 -31.65 10.33
C LEU A 188 38.17 -32.60 9.18
N ALA A 189 37.81 -32.30 7.94
CA ALA A 189 38.21 -33.08 6.78
C ALA A 189 39.73 -33.04 6.59
N GLY A 190 40.39 -31.88 6.79
CA GLY A 190 41.85 -31.76 6.76
C GLY A 190 42.56 -32.57 7.80
N ILE A 191 42.08 -32.60 9.03
CA ILE A 191 42.59 -33.44 10.15
C ILE A 191 42.45 -34.92 9.78
N THR A 192 41.29 -35.32 9.25
CA THR A 192 40.99 -36.70 8.84
C THR A 192 41.96 -37.15 7.75
N GLU A 193 42.26 -36.31 6.81
CA GLU A 193 43.20 -36.57 5.71
C GLU A 193 44.65 -36.77 6.25
N ALA A 194 45.06 -35.99 7.24
CA ALA A 194 46.36 -36.17 7.91
C ALA A 194 46.43 -37.49 8.66
N ARG A 195 45.34 -37.87 9.38
CA ARG A 195 45.27 -39.16 10.11
C ARG A 195 45.26 -40.38 9.17
N LEU A 196 44.61 -40.26 7.99
CA LEU A 196 44.66 -41.31 6.97
C LEU A 196 46.09 -41.52 6.47
N ARG A 197 46.84 -40.44 6.22
CA ARG A 197 48.25 -40.54 5.81
C ARG A 197 49.12 -41.14 6.90
N ALA A 198 48.77 -40.94 8.15
CA ALA A 198 49.48 -41.59 9.29
C ALA A 198 49.06 -43.06 9.50
N GLY A 199 48.01 -43.54 8.83
CA GLY A 199 47.48 -44.88 8.99
C GLY A 199 46.56 -45.07 10.19
N ASP A 200 46.15 -43.97 10.84
CA ASP A 200 45.35 -44.00 12.07
C ASP A 200 43.86 -44.24 11.84
N ILE A 201 43.36 -44.03 10.61
CA ILE A 201 41.96 -44.16 10.24
C ILE A 201 41.77 -44.89 8.90
N SER A 202 40.54 -45.35 8.67
CA SER A 202 40.19 -46.02 7.41
C SER A 202 39.96 -45.03 6.27
N GLU A 203 40.17 -45.51 5.03
CA GLU A 203 39.83 -44.72 3.83
C GLU A 203 38.33 -44.38 3.76
N LEU A 204 37.44 -45.23 4.32
CA LEU A 204 36.03 -44.99 4.39
C LEU A 204 35.70 -43.72 5.20
N GLU A 205 36.32 -43.57 6.37
CA GLU A 205 36.16 -42.38 7.23
C GLU A 205 36.65 -41.10 6.55
N ALA A 206 37.82 -41.17 5.90
CA ALA A 206 38.32 -40.02 5.15
C ALA A 206 37.45 -39.65 3.95
N ARG A 207 36.89 -40.62 3.23
CA ARG A 207 35.91 -40.38 2.16
C ARG A 207 34.61 -39.77 2.68
N ALA A 208 34.09 -40.23 3.81
CA ALA A 208 32.93 -39.68 4.45
C ALA A 208 33.13 -38.17 4.82
N ALA A 209 34.26 -37.84 5.47
CA ALA A 209 34.57 -36.47 5.82
C ALA A 209 34.74 -35.55 4.59
N ARG A 210 35.38 -36.03 3.51
CA ARG A 210 35.44 -35.28 2.23
C ARG A 210 34.10 -35.04 1.60
N SER A 211 33.22 -36.05 1.61
CA SER A 211 31.84 -35.93 1.09
C SER A 211 31.03 -34.90 1.87
N ASP A 212 31.19 -34.89 3.21
CA ASP A 212 30.53 -33.90 4.06
C ASP A 212 31.05 -32.50 3.81
N ALA A 213 32.35 -32.30 3.70
CA ALA A 213 32.94 -31.00 3.36
C ALA A 213 32.43 -30.49 1.99
N ALA A 214 32.37 -31.35 1.00
CA ALA A 214 31.83 -31.00 -0.33
C ALA A 214 30.33 -30.63 -0.23
N ARG A 215 29.52 -31.38 0.51
CA ARG A 215 28.10 -31.12 0.70
C ARG A 215 27.85 -29.76 1.38
N VAL A 216 28.58 -29.43 2.43
CA VAL A 216 28.43 -28.16 3.15
C VAL A 216 28.83 -26.98 2.26
N GLN A 217 29.82 -27.12 1.38
CA GLN A 217 30.16 -26.07 0.39
C GLN A 217 29.03 -25.84 -0.63
N VAL A 218 28.29 -26.87 -1.04
CA VAL A 218 27.12 -26.70 -1.90
C VAL A 218 26.03 -25.94 -1.17
N VAL A 219 25.74 -26.29 0.10
CA VAL A 219 24.77 -25.58 0.94
C VAL A 219 25.17 -24.11 1.13
N ARG A 220 26.45 -23.83 1.42
CA ARG A 220 26.95 -22.45 1.56
C ARG A 220 26.69 -21.61 0.32
N ARG A 221 26.95 -22.15 -0.89
CA ARG A 221 26.68 -21.43 -2.14
C ARG A 221 25.19 -21.17 -2.34
N ALA A 222 24.33 -22.14 -2.01
CA ALA A 222 22.87 -21.95 -2.10
C ALA A 222 22.40 -20.81 -1.17
N VAL A 223 22.85 -20.81 0.09
CA VAL A 223 22.52 -19.77 1.07
C VAL A 223 23.07 -18.39 0.66
N GLU A 224 24.25 -18.34 0.00
CA GLU A 224 24.80 -17.11 -0.58
C GLU A 224 23.90 -16.54 -1.69
N HIS A 225 23.36 -17.41 -2.55
CA HIS A 225 22.39 -16.99 -3.55
C HIS A 225 21.07 -16.51 -2.93
N ASP A 226 20.55 -17.22 -1.90
CA ASP A 226 19.35 -16.82 -1.17
C ASP A 226 19.52 -15.42 -0.54
N ARG A 227 20.70 -15.15 0.04
CA ARG A 227 21.04 -13.83 0.58
C ARG A 227 21.00 -12.74 -0.50
N ASN A 228 21.59 -13.02 -1.68
CA ASN A 228 21.57 -12.07 -2.79
C ASN A 228 20.13 -11.82 -3.28
N LEU A 229 19.30 -12.86 -3.38
CA LEU A 229 17.88 -12.72 -3.72
C LEU A 229 17.11 -11.88 -2.71
N ALA A 230 17.36 -12.05 -1.40
CA ALA A 230 16.72 -11.24 -0.37
C ALA A 230 17.08 -9.76 -0.50
N ARG A 231 18.36 -9.43 -0.78
CA ARG A 231 18.83 -8.06 -1.02
C ARG A 231 18.23 -7.46 -2.30
N LEU A 232 18.15 -8.22 -3.39
CA LEU A 232 17.51 -7.80 -4.63
C LEU A 232 16.01 -7.50 -4.41
N THR A 233 15.33 -8.36 -3.66
CA THR A 233 13.91 -8.15 -3.32
C THR A 233 13.71 -6.87 -2.51
N LEU A 234 14.57 -6.62 -1.53
CA LEU A 234 14.55 -5.38 -0.75
C LEU A 234 14.83 -4.17 -1.67
N ALA A 235 15.88 -4.22 -2.49
CA ALA A 235 16.25 -3.15 -3.41
C ALA A 235 15.11 -2.79 -4.38
N ALA A 236 14.47 -3.79 -4.97
CA ALA A 236 13.33 -3.59 -5.88
C ALA A 236 12.15 -2.90 -5.17
N LEU A 237 11.85 -3.29 -3.93
CA LEU A 237 10.79 -2.65 -3.15
C LEU A 237 11.11 -1.20 -2.81
N LEU A 238 12.38 -0.90 -2.54
CA LEU A 238 12.88 0.45 -2.25
C LEU A 238 13.03 1.32 -3.51
N GLY A 239 12.93 0.76 -4.72
CA GLY A 239 13.23 1.45 -5.97
C GLY A 239 14.72 1.79 -6.12
N LEU A 240 15.60 0.93 -5.58
CA LEU A 240 17.05 1.07 -5.57
C LEU A 240 17.74 -0.11 -6.27
N ASP A 241 17.19 -0.58 -7.39
CA ASP A 241 17.62 -1.81 -8.07
C ASP A 241 19.11 -1.83 -8.40
N THR A 242 19.69 -0.67 -8.77
CA THR A 242 21.10 -0.53 -9.13
C THR A 242 22.05 -0.56 -7.92
N LEU A 243 21.52 -0.45 -6.70
CA LEU A 243 22.28 -0.37 -5.45
C LEU A 243 22.14 -1.63 -4.58
N ALA A 244 21.54 -2.69 -5.09
CA ALA A 244 21.24 -3.92 -4.35
C ALA A 244 22.48 -4.51 -3.63
N ASP A 245 23.63 -4.51 -4.29
CA ASP A 245 24.90 -5.03 -3.74
C ASP A 245 25.48 -4.14 -2.62
N GLN A 246 25.09 -2.87 -2.57
CA GLN A 246 25.58 -1.89 -1.58
C GLN A 246 24.69 -1.87 -0.33
N LEU A 247 23.48 -2.43 -0.40
CA LEU A 247 22.58 -2.47 0.73
C LEU A 247 23.12 -3.40 1.83
N GLN A 248 23.36 -2.84 3.00
CA GLN A 248 23.80 -3.57 4.19
C GLN A 248 22.71 -3.47 5.28
N PRO A 249 21.73 -4.38 5.29
CA PRO A 249 20.67 -4.33 6.28
C PRO A 249 21.22 -4.60 7.68
N VAL A 250 20.92 -3.70 8.62
CA VAL A 250 21.38 -3.78 10.01
C VAL A 250 20.25 -4.29 10.89
N ALA A 251 20.57 -5.24 11.77
CA ALA A 251 19.61 -5.75 12.74
C ALA A 251 19.18 -4.63 13.71
N GLY A 252 17.87 -4.44 13.85
CA GLY A 252 17.28 -3.58 14.88
C GLY A 252 16.78 -4.38 16.06
N ASP A 253 16.34 -3.66 17.09
CA ASP A 253 15.69 -4.27 18.25
C ASP A 253 14.36 -4.93 17.87
N LEU A 254 14.08 -6.07 18.50
CA LEU A 254 12.82 -6.76 18.36
C LEU A 254 11.73 -5.95 19.07
N VAL A 255 10.66 -5.60 18.35
CA VAL A 255 9.50 -4.95 18.94
C VAL A 255 8.77 -5.93 19.86
N ASP A 256 8.49 -5.52 21.10
CA ASP A 256 7.68 -6.32 22.01
C ASP A 256 6.19 -6.23 21.62
N PRO A 257 5.58 -7.32 21.14
CA PRO A 257 4.18 -7.34 20.74
C PRO A 257 3.20 -7.20 21.93
N SER A 258 3.66 -7.31 23.17
CA SER A 258 2.83 -7.09 24.37
C SER A 258 2.33 -5.63 24.44
N SER A 259 3.10 -4.68 23.89
CA SER A 259 2.73 -3.27 23.78
C SER A 259 1.48 -3.02 22.91
N CYS A 260 1.09 -4.00 22.09
CA CYS A 260 -0.14 -3.92 21.27
C CYS A 260 -1.43 -4.22 22.05
N GLY A 261 -1.38 -4.56 23.32
CA GLY A 261 -2.55 -4.92 24.14
C GLY A 261 -3.09 -6.33 23.90
N GLY A 262 -4.20 -6.66 24.56
CA GLY A 262 -4.87 -7.97 24.44
C GLY A 262 -5.67 -8.10 23.12
N GLU A 263 -6.10 -9.33 22.78
CA GLU A 263 -6.82 -9.63 21.52
C GLU A 263 -8.08 -8.79 21.35
N ALA A 264 -8.90 -8.65 22.40
CA ALA A 264 -10.15 -7.88 22.34
C ALA A 264 -9.90 -6.39 22.04
N ALA A 265 -8.91 -5.78 22.71
CA ALA A 265 -8.53 -4.39 22.48
C ALA A 265 -7.98 -4.16 21.07
N ARG A 266 -7.13 -5.08 20.59
CA ARG A 266 -6.60 -5.05 19.21
C ARG A 266 -7.69 -5.13 18.16
N LEU A 267 -8.69 -5.99 18.39
CA LEU A 267 -9.80 -6.15 17.45
C LEU A 267 -10.70 -4.91 17.44
N GLU A 268 -11.03 -4.36 18.61
CA GLU A 268 -11.81 -3.13 18.71
C GLU A 268 -11.11 -1.97 18.03
N GLU A 269 -9.81 -1.79 18.31
CA GLU A 269 -9.00 -0.74 17.69
C GLU A 269 -8.92 -0.91 16.16
N ALA A 270 -8.65 -2.12 15.68
CA ALA A 270 -8.56 -2.39 14.24
C ALA A 270 -9.86 -2.06 13.51
N LEU A 271 -11.00 -2.48 14.04
CA LEU A 271 -12.31 -2.20 13.46
C LEU A 271 -12.68 -0.71 13.48
N ALA A 272 -12.19 0.05 14.47
CA ALA A 272 -12.45 1.48 14.60
C ALA A 272 -11.51 2.37 13.79
N SER A 273 -10.23 1.97 13.63
CA SER A 273 -9.17 2.87 13.14
C SER A 273 -8.55 2.49 11.81
N ARG A 274 -8.74 1.25 11.32
CA ARG A 274 -8.13 0.81 10.05
C ARG A 274 -8.64 1.61 8.85
N PRO A 275 -7.73 2.12 8.01
CA PRO A 275 -8.10 2.93 6.86
C PRO A 275 -8.92 2.19 5.81
N ASP A 276 -8.68 0.89 5.60
CA ASP A 276 -9.43 0.06 4.65
C ASP A 276 -10.90 -0.14 5.07
N VAL A 277 -11.16 -0.29 6.37
CA VAL A 277 -12.53 -0.32 6.91
C VAL A 277 -13.23 1.01 6.65
N ARG A 278 -12.51 2.12 6.92
CA ARG A 278 -13.07 3.46 6.68
C ARG A 278 -13.29 3.74 5.20
N ALA A 279 -12.37 3.30 4.32
CA ALA A 279 -12.56 3.40 2.87
C ALA A 279 -13.80 2.64 2.39
N ALA A 280 -14.02 1.44 2.91
CA ALA A 280 -15.19 0.63 2.55
C ALA A 280 -16.49 1.23 3.08
N GLU A 281 -16.49 1.81 4.28
CA GLU A 281 -17.65 2.53 4.85
C GLU A 281 -18.02 3.75 3.99
N ILE A 282 -17.04 4.60 3.65
CA ILE A 282 -17.25 5.75 2.77
C ILE A 282 -17.64 5.29 1.36
N GLY A 283 -17.18 4.12 0.93
CA GLY A 283 -17.58 3.50 -0.34
C GLY A 283 -19.08 3.26 -0.45
N ILE A 284 -19.75 2.90 0.64
CA ILE A 284 -21.24 2.78 0.69
C ILE A 284 -21.88 4.16 0.46
N GLU A 285 -21.38 5.18 1.15
CA GLU A 285 -21.88 6.55 0.99
C GLU A 285 -21.66 7.06 -0.44
N ALA A 286 -20.48 6.82 -1.03
CA ALA A 286 -20.17 7.19 -2.41
C ALA A 286 -21.14 6.53 -3.41
N ALA A 287 -21.45 5.24 -3.23
CA ALA A 287 -22.42 4.52 -4.04
C ALA A 287 -23.84 5.10 -3.88
N ALA A 288 -24.25 5.43 -2.63
CA ALA A 288 -25.54 6.06 -2.37
C ALA A 288 -25.66 7.46 -2.99
N GLN A 289 -24.59 8.28 -2.90
CA GLN A 289 -24.58 9.60 -3.56
C GLN A 289 -24.63 9.47 -5.07
N ARG A 290 -23.96 8.48 -5.65
CA ARG A 290 -24.05 8.19 -7.08
C ARG A 290 -25.46 7.79 -7.48
N ALA A 291 -26.13 6.94 -6.73
CA ALA A 291 -27.53 6.58 -7.01
C ALA A 291 -28.45 7.81 -6.97
N ARG A 292 -28.29 8.71 -5.98
CA ARG A 292 -29.03 9.98 -5.93
C ARG A 292 -28.76 10.86 -7.14
N TRP A 293 -27.53 10.87 -7.65
CA TRP A 293 -27.20 11.59 -8.87
C TRP A 293 -27.86 10.95 -10.09
N GLU A 294 -27.82 9.61 -10.26
CA GLU A 294 -28.49 8.93 -11.38
C GLU A 294 -30.00 9.14 -11.39
N HIS A 295 -30.64 9.14 -10.22
CA HIS A 295 -32.06 9.50 -10.09
C HIS A 295 -32.35 10.95 -10.52
N SER A 296 -31.39 11.87 -10.34
CA SER A 296 -31.60 13.27 -10.75
C SER A 296 -31.50 13.51 -12.26
N ARG A 297 -31.04 12.51 -13.01
CA ARG A 297 -30.84 12.57 -14.47
C ARG A 297 -32.04 12.12 -15.28
N VAL A 298 -33.15 11.81 -14.61
CA VAL A 298 -34.38 11.37 -15.27
C VAL A 298 -34.99 12.44 -16.16
N ALA A 299 -34.87 13.73 -15.77
CA ALA A 299 -35.35 14.86 -16.54
C ALA A 299 -34.22 15.82 -16.90
N THR A 300 -34.22 16.31 -18.12
CA THR A 300 -33.34 17.38 -18.62
C THR A 300 -34.18 18.63 -18.85
N LEU A 301 -33.58 19.78 -18.55
CA LEU A 301 -34.20 21.08 -18.75
C LEU A 301 -33.19 22.04 -19.39
N ILE A 302 -33.41 22.40 -20.63
CA ILE A 302 -32.56 23.32 -21.38
C ILE A 302 -33.34 24.62 -21.63
N GLY A 303 -32.81 25.73 -21.14
CA GLY A 303 -33.31 27.05 -21.49
C GLY A 303 -32.80 27.43 -22.87
N ILE A 304 -33.67 27.98 -23.68
CA ILE A 304 -33.36 28.42 -25.02
C ILE A 304 -33.61 29.92 -25.11
N LEU A 305 -32.67 30.64 -25.67
CA LEU A 305 -32.86 31.99 -26.15
C LEU A 305 -32.65 32.00 -27.66
N ASP A 306 -33.71 32.18 -28.39
CA ASP A 306 -33.73 32.16 -29.82
C ASP A 306 -33.87 33.57 -30.38
N ALA A 307 -33.17 33.89 -31.43
CA ALA A 307 -33.30 35.12 -32.14
C ALA A 307 -33.41 34.86 -33.66
N ASN A 308 -34.55 35.22 -34.18
CA ASN A 308 -34.91 34.95 -35.56
C ASN A 308 -35.29 36.28 -36.26
N GLY A 309 -34.78 36.47 -37.44
CA GLY A 309 -35.16 37.61 -38.29
C GLY A 309 -36.43 37.31 -39.13
N SER A 310 -37.51 38.00 -38.86
CA SER A 310 -38.80 37.79 -39.55
C SER A 310 -38.90 38.45 -40.93
N GLY A 311 -37.81 38.79 -41.60
CA GLY A 311 -37.75 39.14 -42.98
C GLY A 311 -38.18 40.58 -43.33
N VAL A 312 -38.90 41.34 -42.51
CA VAL A 312 -39.40 42.69 -42.83
C VAL A 312 -39.05 43.72 -41.73
N GLU A 313 -39.05 43.43 -40.48
CA GLU A 313 -38.76 44.40 -39.40
C GLU A 313 -38.00 43.74 -38.16
N GLY A 314 -36.66 43.62 -38.29
CA GLY A 314 -35.82 43.37 -37.10
C GLY A 314 -35.74 41.91 -36.59
N PHE A 315 -34.94 41.71 -35.52
CA PHE A 315 -34.80 40.44 -34.83
C PHE A 315 -35.88 40.29 -33.76
N GLU A 316 -36.61 39.18 -33.79
CA GLU A 316 -37.48 38.75 -32.71
C GLU A 316 -36.70 37.87 -31.73
N LEU A 317 -36.70 38.22 -30.44
CA LEU A 317 -36.03 37.48 -29.38
C LEU A 317 -37.09 36.67 -28.65
N GLY A 318 -36.97 35.33 -28.68
CA GLY A 318 -37.91 34.38 -28.06
C GLY A 318 -37.23 33.58 -26.97
N PRO A 319 -37.60 33.71 -25.67
CA PRO A 319 -37.22 32.76 -24.66
C PRO A 319 -38.04 31.48 -24.81
N GLY A 320 -37.34 30.32 -24.71
CA GLY A 320 -37.96 29.01 -24.81
C GLY A 320 -37.40 28.03 -23.78
N VAL A 321 -38.04 26.89 -23.64
CA VAL A 321 -37.60 25.78 -22.78
C VAL A 321 -37.73 24.50 -23.57
N ASN A 322 -36.67 23.70 -23.56
CA ASN A 322 -36.66 22.33 -24.08
C ASN A 322 -36.61 21.34 -22.93
N VAL A 323 -37.57 20.45 -22.88
CA VAL A 323 -37.70 19.43 -21.83
C VAL A 323 -37.80 18.06 -22.49
N ASP A 324 -36.84 17.18 -22.15
CA ASP A 324 -36.96 15.79 -22.56
C ASP A 324 -38.06 15.11 -21.73
N LEU A 325 -39.07 14.60 -22.39
CA LEU A 325 -40.17 13.87 -21.72
C LEU A 325 -39.68 12.41 -21.48
N PRO A 326 -39.51 11.97 -20.23
CA PRO A 326 -38.99 10.62 -19.91
C PRO A 326 -40.09 9.56 -20.06
N ILE A 327 -40.61 9.35 -21.28
CA ILE A 327 -41.65 8.38 -21.56
C ILE A 327 -41.07 6.96 -21.65
N PHE A 328 -40.05 6.79 -22.46
CA PHE A 328 -39.41 5.49 -22.72
C PHE A 328 -38.10 5.32 -21.95
N PHE A 329 -37.24 6.33 -22.00
CA PHE A 329 -35.95 6.34 -21.33
C PHE A 329 -36.02 7.23 -20.08
N ARG A 330 -35.99 6.58 -18.90
CA ARG A 330 -36.03 7.20 -17.57
C ARG A 330 -34.73 6.98 -16.79
N ASN A 331 -33.63 6.78 -17.47
CA ASN A 331 -32.35 6.42 -16.86
C ASN A 331 -32.41 5.12 -16.02
N GLN A 332 -33.40 4.25 -16.25
CA GLN A 332 -33.69 3.08 -15.43
C GLN A 332 -32.50 2.10 -15.34
N GLY A 333 -31.74 1.95 -16.42
CA GLY A 333 -30.57 1.08 -16.43
C GLY A 333 -29.42 1.57 -15.54
N ALA A 334 -29.13 2.89 -15.55
CA ALA A 334 -28.11 3.48 -14.70
C ALA A 334 -28.55 3.54 -13.22
N ILE A 335 -29.84 3.79 -12.97
CA ILE A 335 -30.43 3.76 -11.64
C ILE A 335 -30.32 2.35 -11.05
N SER A 336 -30.79 1.32 -11.77
CA SER A 336 -30.69 -0.07 -11.31
C SER A 336 -29.24 -0.50 -11.05
N ARG A 337 -28.30 -0.11 -11.93
CA ARG A 337 -26.87 -0.34 -11.71
C ARG A 337 -26.38 0.31 -10.41
N ALA A 338 -26.73 1.57 -10.18
CA ALA A 338 -26.29 2.30 -8.99
C ALA A 338 -26.89 1.70 -7.71
N GLU A 339 -28.11 1.17 -7.74
CA GLU A 339 -28.74 0.46 -6.62
C GLU A 339 -27.99 -0.84 -6.30
N VAL A 340 -27.62 -1.63 -7.32
CA VAL A 340 -26.79 -2.83 -7.16
C VAL A 340 -25.36 -2.47 -6.68
N ASP A 341 -24.82 -1.32 -7.08
CA ASP A 341 -23.54 -0.84 -6.58
C ASP A 341 -23.55 -0.54 -5.07
N ILE A 342 -24.70 -0.06 -4.52
CA ILE A 342 -24.86 0.10 -3.07
C ILE A 342 -24.83 -1.26 -2.36
N GLU A 343 -25.57 -2.24 -2.88
CA GLU A 343 -25.55 -3.61 -2.33
C GLU A 343 -24.12 -4.19 -2.38
N ARG A 344 -23.43 -4.05 -3.51
CA ARG A 344 -22.04 -4.49 -3.67
C ARG A 344 -21.12 -3.83 -2.63
N ALA A 345 -21.20 -2.52 -2.44
CA ALA A 345 -20.41 -1.78 -1.46
C ALA A 345 -20.68 -2.25 -0.03
N SER A 346 -21.95 -2.52 0.32
CA SER A 346 -22.32 -3.05 1.63
C SER A 346 -21.76 -4.44 1.88
N ARG A 347 -21.78 -5.32 0.87
CA ARG A 347 -21.17 -6.67 0.97
C ARG A 347 -19.64 -6.60 1.05
N GLN A 348 -19.02 -5.67 0.33
CA GLN A 348 -17.56 -5.41 0.43
C GLN A 348 -17.17 -4.93 1.82
N TYR A 349 -17.94 -4.01 2.42
CA TYR A 349 -17.71 -3.57 3.79
C TYR A 349 -17.77 -4.73 4.79
N ALA A 350 -18.78 -5.60 4.68
CA ALA A 350 -18.89 -6.78 5.52
C ALA A 350 -17.69 -7.75 5.32
N ALA A 351 -17.25 -7.93 4.08
CA ALA A 351 -16.08 -8.76 3.76
C ALA A 351 -14.80 -8.19 4.36
N VAL A 352 -14.57 -6.87 4.25
CA VAL A 352 -13.41 -6.19 4.87
C VAL A 352 -13.43 -6.36 6.38
N ARG A 353 -14.57 -6.16 7.06
CA ARG A 353 -14.66 -6.40 8.51
C ARG A 353 -14.33 -7.83 8.91
N ASN A 354 -14.82 -8.82 8.18
CA ASN A 354 -14.48 -10.22 8.43
C ASN A 354 -12.99 -10.49 8.22
N GLN A 355 -12.39 -9.89 7.20
CA GLN A 355 -10.96 -9.99 6.95
C GLN A 355 -10.14 -9.37 8.09
N VAL A 356 -10.57 -8.22 8.63
CA VAL A 356 -9.91 -7.60 9.81
C VAL A 356 -9.90 -8.55 11.00
N VAL A 357 -11.03 -9.18 11.30
CA VAL A 357 -11.11 -10.16 12.41
C VAL A 357 -10.15 -11.32 12.18
N ALA A 358 -10.12 -11.86 10.95
CA ALA A 358 -9.21 -12.95 10.59
C ALA A 358 -7.74 -12.53 10.67
N ASP A 359 -7.38 -11.33 10.16
CA ASP A 359 -6.03 -10.79 10.19
C ASP A 359 -5.51 -10.64 11.62
N VAL A 360 -6.28 -9.99 12.49
CA VAL A 360 -5.88 -9.74 13.90
C VAL A 360 -5.68 -11.07 14.66
N ARG A 361 -6.64 -11.99 14.51
CA ARG A 361 -6.56 -13.29 15.20
C ARG A 361 -5.41 -14.15 14.70
N SER A 362 -5.29 -14.28 13.38
CA SER A 362 -4.22 -15.10 12.79
C SER A 362 -2.83 -14.54 13.12
N ALA A 363 -2.66 -13.22 13.09
CA ALA A 363 -1.42 -12.57 13.47
C ALA A 363 -1.09 -12.80 14.95
N GLY A 364 -2.08 -12.70 15.86
CA GLY A 364 -1.91 -13.00 17.28
C GLY A 364 -1.46 -14.43 17.56
N VAL A 365 -2.10 -15.41 16.89
CA VAL A 365 -1.72 -16.83 17.00
C VAL A 365 -0.29 -17.07 16.50
N ARG A 366 0.10 -16.46 15.35
CA ARG A 366 1.47 -16.59 14.82
C ARG A 366 2.52 -15.99 15.74
N VAL A 367 2.25 -14.84 16.36
CA VAL A 367 3.16 -14.26 17.38
C VAL A 367 3.34 -15.22 18.55
N GLN A 368 2.26 -15.75 19.10
CA GLN A 368 2.33 -16.70 20.22
C GLN A 368 3.09 -17.97 19.84
N GLN A 369 2.84 -18.53 18.66
CA GLN A 369 3.55 -19.70 18.15
C GLN A 369 5.05 -19.44 18.02
N ALA A 370 5.44 -18.30 17.43
CA ALA A 370 6.83 -17.95 17.26
C ALA A 370 7.54 -17.69 18.60
N GLN A 371 6.87 -17.06 19.57
CA GLN A 371 7.40 -16.88 20.93
C GLN A 371 7.68 -18.23 21.62
N GLN A 372 6.75 -19.17 21.53
CA GLN A 372 6.94 -20.52 22.09
C GLN A 372 8.09 -21.26 21.41
N ALA A 373 8.21 -21.13 20.07
CA ALA A 373 9.32 -21.74 19.33
C ALA A 373 10.68 -21.14 19.73
N ILE A 374 10.76 -19.81 19.86
CA ILE A 374 11.99 -19.14 20.32
C ILE A 374 12.37 -19.62 21.71
N ALA A 375 11.43 -19.66 22.66
CA ALA A 375 11.71 -20.12 24.02
C ALA A 375 12.24 -21.56 24.01
N ALA A 376 11.59 -22.48 23.29
CA ALA A 376 12.05 -23.87 23.22
C ALA A 376 13.46 -24.00 22.61
N TRP A 377 13.73 -23.29 21.51
CA TRP A 377 15.05 -23.39 20.88
C TRP A 377 16.14 -22.65 21.65
N ARG A 378 15.87 -21.45 22.16
CA ARG A 378 16.87 -20.59 22.81
C ARG A 378 17.20 -21.05 24.22
N ASP A 379 16.20 -21.46 25.00
CA ASP A 379 16.37 -21.70 26.42
C ASP A 379 16.64 -23.19 26.76
N ASP A 380 16.16 -24.12 25.91
CA ASP A 380 16.28 -25.56 26.18
C ASP A 380 17.18 -26.28 25.17
N ILE A 381 16.86 -26.21 23.85
CA ILE A 381 17.45 -27.15 22.88
C ILE A 381 18.87 -26.72 22.49
N VAL A 382 19.09 -25.47 22.11
CA VAL A 382 20.42 -25.00 21.64
C VAL A 382 21.46 -25.08 22.76
N PRO A 383 21.19 -24.67 24.00
CA PRO A 383 22.15 -24.84 25.11
C PRO A 383 22.51 -26.30 25.38
N SER A 384 21.54 -27.23 25.31
CA SER A 384 21.79 -28.67 25.45
C SER A 384 22.73 -29.19 24.35
N LEU A 385 22.46 -28.81 23.08
CA LEU A 385 23.31 -29.20 21.95
C LEU A 385 24.72 -28.60 22.04
N GLU A 386 24.89 -27.40 22.58
CA GLU A 386 26.20 -26.79 22.83
C GLU A 386 27.01 -27.54 23.91
N ILE A 387 26.33 -28.05 24.94
CA ILE A 387 26.97 -28.89 25.94
C ILE A 387 27.37 -30.24 25.33
N GLU A 388 26.47 -30.89 24.57
CA GLU A 388 26.78 -32.13 23.86
C GLU A 388 27.96 -31.98 22.90
N GLN A 389 28.04 -30.86 22.15
CA GLN A 389 29.14 -30.62 21.23
C GLN A 389 30.48 -30.49 21.97
N ARG A 390 30.53 -29.73 23.06
CA ARG A 390 31.75 -29.58 23.86
C ARG A 390 32.21 -30.93 24.44
N GLN A 391 31.29 -31.76 24.91
CA GLN A 391 31.60 -33.10 25.41
C GLN A 391 32.10 -34.01 24.30
N ALA A 392 31.43 -34.01 23.14
CA ALA A 392 31.87 -34.81 21.99
C ALA A 392 33.25 -34.38 21.46
N GLU A 393 33.56 -33.08 21.47
CA GLU A 393 34.87 -32.55 21.06
C GLU A 393 35.98 -33.02 22.03
N SER A 394 35.74 -32.93 23.34
CA SER A 394 36.66 -33.40 24.36
C SER A 394 36.92 -34.92 24.27
N ALA A 395 35.84 -35.72 24.14
CA ALA A 395 35.94 -37.16 23.98
C ALA A 395 36.64 -37.60 22.69
N TYR A 396 36.41 -36.85 21.59
CA TYR A 396 37.13 -37.09 20.33
C TYR A 396 38.64 -36.79 20.47
N GLN A 397 39.01 -35.71 21.16
CA GLN A 397 40.40 -35.36 21.41
C GLN A 397 41.09 -36.42 22.30
N ALA A 398 40.36 -37.00 23.25
CA ALA A 398 40.81 -38.11 24.12
C ALA A 398 40.88 -39.47 23.37
N GLY A 399 40.35 -39.56 22.15
CA GLY A 399 40.26 -40.83 21.40
C GLY A 399 39.13 -41.76 21.84
N GLU A 400 38.19 -41.28 22.65
CA GLU A 400 37.08 -42.07 23.23
C GLU A 400 35.92 -42.29 22.28
N VAL A 401 35.72 -41.34 21.35
CA VAL A 401 34.65 -41.39 20.34
C VAL A 401 35.18 -41.23 18.92
N PRO A 402 34.54 -41.87 17.93
CA PRO A 402 34.93 -41.71 16.56
C PRO A 402 34.55 -40.30 16.00
N LEU A 403 35.24 -39.84 14.95
CA LEU A 403 34.96 -38.56 14.28
C LEU A 403 33.49 -38.42 13.86
N PHE A 404 32.86 -39.54 13.47
CA PHE A 404 31.45 -39.53 13.05
C PHE A 404 30.51 -38.98 14.14
N SER A 405 30.77 -39.35 15.42
CA SER A 405 29.98 -38.85 16.55
C SER A 405 30.13 -37.34 16.72
N LEU A 406 31.34 -36.81 16.61
CA LEU A 406 31.56 -35.34 16.64
C LEU A 406 30.87 -34.61 15.48
N LEU A 407 30.97 -35.15 14.26
CA LEU A 407 30.29 -34.58 13.10
C LEU A 407 28.76 -34.60 13.27
N ASP A 408 28.20 -35.67 13.78
CA ASP A 408 26.74 -35.79 14.02
C ASP A 408 26.25 -34.75 15.02
N VAL A 409 26.91 -34.61 16.15
CA VAL A 409 26.56 -33.61 17.17
C VAL A 409 26.74 -32.19 16.63
N SER A 410 27.82 -31.91 15.88
CA SER A 410 28.05 -30.60 15.25
C SER A 410 26.96 -30.26 14.25
N ARG A 411 26.50 -31.22 13.44
CA ARG A 411 25.34 -31.00 12.52
C ARG A 411 24.08 -30.67 13.29
N ARG A 412 23.75 -31.44 14.35
CA ARG A 412 22.56 -31.18 15.17
C ARG A 412 22.58 -29.78 15.81
N LEU A 413 23.76 -29.32 16.26
CA LEU A 413 23.91 -27.96 16.80
C LEU A 413 23.68 -26.89 15.73
N VAL A 414 24.26 -27.04 14.53
CA VAL A 414 24.06 -26.10 13.41
C VAL A 414 22.58 -26.08 13.01
N ASP A 415 21.96 -27.25 12.86
CA ASP A 415 20.52 -27.35 12.56
C ASP A 415 19.67 -26.69 13.66
N GLY A 416 19.99 -26.88 14.94
CA GLY A 416 19.33 -26.22 16.06
C GLY A 416 19.46 -24.71 16.03
N ARG A 417 20.65 -24.16 15.74
CA ARG A 417 20.89 -22.72 15.58
C ARG A 417 20.14 -22.14 14.38
N LEU A 418 20.05 -22.87 13.27
CA LEU A 418 19.26 -22.47 12.10
C LEU A 418 17.75 -22.48 12.41
N GLN A 419 17.26 -23.43 13.22
CA GLN A 419 15.86 -23.44 13.65
C GLN A 419 15.55 -22.28 14.61
N LEU A 420 16.45 -21.93 15.52
CA LEU A 420 16.31 -20.72 16.35
C LEU A 420 16.24 -19.47 15.47
N LEU A 421 17.13 -19.34 14.49
CA LEU A 421 17.14 -18.21 13.56
C LEU A 421 15.83 -18.13 12.74
N ASN A 422 15.28 -19.29 12.32
CA ASN A 422 13.99 -19.35 11.64
C ASN A 422 12.84 -18.89 12.56
N ALA A 423 12.86 -19.33 13.84
CA ALA A 423 11.84 -18.90 14.81
C ALA A 423 11.91 -17.39 15.09
N GLU A 424 13.12 -16.81 15.15
CA GLU A 424 13.32 -15.36 15.27
C GLU A 424 12.79 -14.61 14.01
N ALA A 425 13.02 -15.14 12.83
CA ALA A 425 12.48 -14.60 11.58
C ALA A 425 10.94 -14.64 11.58
N ASP A 426 10.35 -15.74 11.96
CA ASP A 426 8.91 -15.91 12.02
C ASP A 426 8.28 -14.99 13.06
N PHE A 427 8.95 -14.76 14.19
CA PHE A 427 8.51 -13.80 15.20
C PHE A 427 8.50 -12.37 14.67
N GLN A 428 9.55 -11.94 13.95
CA GLN A 428 9.60 -10.62 13.34
C GLN A 428 8.48 -10.45 12.31
N ARG A 429 8.31 -11.42 11.40
CA ARG A 429 7.24 -11.39 10.40
C ARG A 429 5.85 -11.36 11.05
N ALA A 430 5.63 -12.17 12.08
CA ALA A 430 4.36 -12.22 12.81
C ALA A 430 4.06 -10.90 13.53
N THR A 431 5.07 -10.26 14.13
CA THR A 431 4.93 -8.94 14.78
C THR A 431 4.60 -7.85 13.77
N ILE A 432 5.29 -7.81 12.63
CA ILE A 432 5.00 -6.87 11.54
C ILE A 432 3.56 -7.09 11.01
N ALA A 433 3.15 -8.35 10.85
CA ALA A 433 1.79 -8.67 10.42
C ALA A 433 0.74 -8.26 11.46
N LEU A 434 1.06 -8.37 12.76
CA LEU A 434 0.19 -7.91 13.85
C LEU A 434 0.01 -6.39 13.81
N GLU A 435 1.09 -5.63 13.71
CA GLU A 435 1.05 -4.16 13.60
C GLU A 435 0.20 -3.72 12.39
N ARG A 436 0.44 -4.32 11.23
CA ARG A 436 -0.37 -4.06 10.03
C ARG A 436 -1.84 -4.40 10.27
N SER A 437 -2.14 -5.52 10.95
CA SER A 437 -3.53 -5.96 11.19
C SER A 437 -4.31 -5.00 12.09
N ILE A 438 -3.62 -4.29 12.98
CA ILE A 438 -4.20 -3.25 13.85
C ILE A 438 -4.30 -1.91 13.09
N GLY A 439 -3.41 -1.66 12.12
CA GLY A 439 -3.35 -0.42 11.33
C GLY A 439 -2.41 0.65 11.91
N ARG A 440 -1.52 0.28 12.83
CA ARG A 440 -0.46 1.15 13.37
C ARG A 440 0.73 0.33 13.89
N ALA A 441 1.85 0.99 14.08
CA ALA A 441 2.99 0.41 14.79
C ALA A 441 2.66 0.22 16.28
N CYS A 442 3.09 -0.88 16.86
CA CYS A 442 3.05 -1.11 18.29
C CYS A 442 4.31 -0.50 18.90
N ALA A 443 4.31 0.81 19.11
CA ALA A 443 5.44 1.49 19.69
C ALA A 443 5.56 1.15 21.19
N GLY A 444 6.68 0.61 21.60
CA GLY A 444 7.18 0.87 22.93
C GLY A 444 7.38 2.39 23.05
N ARG A 445 6.69 3.01 24.01
CA ARG A 445 6.89 4.40 24.36
C ARG A 445 8.28 4.59 24.91
#